data_bf2e53249ed7d0675065d38862a7be15
#
_entry.id   bf2e53249ed7d0675065d38862a7be15
#
_cell.length_a   1.000
_cell.length_b   1.000
_cell.length_c   1.000
_cell.angle_alpha   90.00
_cell.angle_beta   90.00
_cell.angle_gamma   90.00
#
_symmetry.space_group_name_H-M   'P 1'
#
loop_
_entity.id
_entity.type
_entity.pdbx_description
1 polymer ?
#
loop_
_entity_poly.entity_id
_entity_poly.type
_entity_poly.pdbx_seq_one_letter_code
_entity_poly.pdbx_strand_id
1 'polypeptide(L)'
;MFVLAIRRYHELYRDTYFITGVGNKKRLIPLGPIVHALGAEKAAALPGFHAFSGADVTGRFAGKGKLNCWKALSRCSEEVVSAFAALGTSEEISANTESAIEAFVCQLYESGTTVVDVGDLRWKLFTNKQLETQKLPPTRAALHEAIAREHFQAMVWYQDNTPHPQLPPATGYGWKEEQD
;
A
#
# COMPACT_ATOMS: atom_id res chain seq x y z
N MET A 1 0.37 13.08 2.43
CA MET A 1 -0.09 14.31 1.69
C MET A 1 0.05 14.20 0.17
N PHE A 2 1.24 13.95 -0.41
CA PHE A 2 1.45 13.90 -1.88
C PHE A 2 0.55 12.89 -2.61
N VAL A 3 0.44 11.66 -2.11
CA VAL A 3 -0.38 10.60 -2.72
C VAL A 3 -1.88 10.91 -2.68
N LEU A 4 -2.34 11.61 -1.65
CA LEU A 4 -3.73 12.06 -1.55
C LEU A 4 -4.04 13.17 -2.55
N ALA A 5 -3.12 14.10 -2.75
CA ALA A 5 -3.27 15.14 -3.78
C ALA A 5 -3.33 14.55 -5.21
N ILE A 6 -2.56 13.49 -5.49
CA ILE A 6 -2.65 12.76 -6.76
C ILE A 6 -4.01 12.09 -6.93
N ARG A 7 -4.49 11.37 -5.90
CA ARG A 7 -5.79 10.69 -5.93
C ARG A 7 -6.94 11.66 -6.15
N ARG A 8 -6.88 12.84 -5.50
CA ARG A 8 -7.93 13.88 -5.58
C ARG A 8 -7.65 14.94 -6.64
N TYR A 9 -6.75 14.68 -7.58
CA TYR A 9 -6.38 15.68 -8.58
C TYR A 9 -7.56 16.21 -9.37
N HIS A 10 -8.60 15.40 -9.61
CA HIS A 10 -9.82 15.82 -10.30
C HIS A 10 -10.64 16.87 -9.54
N GLU A 11 -10.43 17.01 -8.22
CA GLU A 11 -11.03 18.05 -7.36
C GLU A 11 -10.19 19.32 -7.32
N LEU A 12 -8.97 19.30 -7.89
CA LEU A 12 -8.01 20.39 -7.86
C LEU A 12 -7.98 21.14 -9.21
N TYR A 13 -7.42 22.35 -9.19
CA TYR A 13 -7.15 23.07 -10.42
C TYR A 13 -6.10 22.34 -11.28
N ARG A 14 -6.22 22.44 -12.62
CA ARG A 14 -5.31 21.76 -13.57
C ARG A 14 -3.83 22.12 -13.35
N ASP A 15 -3.55 23.35 -12.92
CA ASP A 15 -2.19 23.87 -12.70
C ASP A 15 -1.78 23.76 -11.23
N THR A 16 -2.22 22.72 -10.53
CA THR A 16 -1.82 22.47 -9.15
C THR A 16 -0.42 21.87 -9.08
N TYR A 17 0.38 22.45 -8.19
CA TYR A 17 1.76 22.02 -7.89
C TYR A 17 1.90 21.56 -6.47
N PHE A 18 2.69 20.53 -6.25
CA PHE A 18 3.12 20.12 -4.92
C PHE A 18 4.48 20.76 -4.60
N ILE A 19 4.54 21.49 -3.48
CA ILE A 19 5.77 22.15 -3.03
C ILE A 19 6.49 21.25 -2.04
N THR A 20 7.75 20.94 -2.29
CA THR A 20 8.58 20.13 -1.40
C THR A 20 9.98 20.72 -1.26
N GLY A 21 10.71 20.30 -0.22
CA GLY A 21 12.04 20.80 0.10
C GLY A 21 12.02 22.09 0.93
N VAL A 22 13.19 22.51 1.39
CA VAL A 22 13.38 23.68 2.28
C VAL A 22 14.46 24.60 1.70
N GLY A 23 14.29 25.90 1.86
CA GLY A 23 15.24 26.93 1.41
C GLY A 23 15.53 26.82 -0.09
N ASN A 24 16.81 26.79 -0.46
CA ASN A 24 17.25 26.72 -1.86
C ASN A 24 16.99 25.34 -2.53
N LYS A 25 16.51 24.36 -1.76
CA LYS A 25 16.14 23.03 -2.27
C LYS A 25 14.63 22.90 -2.52
N LYS A 26 13.87 23.99 -2.46
CA LYS A 26 12.45 24.00 -2.81
C LYS A 26 12.26 23.58 -4.27
N ARG A 27 11.29 22.69 -4.47
CA ARG A 27 10.88 22.21 -5.81
C ARG A 27 9.37 22.29 -5.92
N LEU A 28 8.92 22.73 -7.08
CA LEU A 28 7.52 22.72 -7.52
C LEU A 28 7.34 21.48 -8.41
N ILE A 29 6.49 20.58 -8.03
CA ILE A 29 6.20 19.36 -8.77
C ILE A 29 4.80 19.50 -9.36
N PRO A 30 4.63 19.62 -10.69
CA PRO A 30 3.32 19.69 -11.30
C PRO A 30 2.61 18.34 -11.14
N LEU A 31 1.37 18.34 -10.62
CA LEU A 31 0.62 17.11 -10.39
C LEU A 31 0.01 16.55 -11.68
N GLY A 32 -0.44 17.41 -12.59
CA GLY A 32 -1.11 17.00 -13.82
C GLY A 32 -0.35 15.96 -14.65
N PRO A 33 0.93 16.20 -15.02
CA PRO A 33 1.71 15.22 -15.77
C PRO A 33 1.85 13.86 -15.08
N ILE A 34 1.95 13.87 -13.74
CA ILE A 34 2.07 12.63 -12.95
C ILE A 34 0.76 11.84 -13.01
N VAL A 35 -0.38 12.51 -12.78
CA VAL A 35 -1.69 11.87 -12.83
C VAL A 35 -1.99 11.33 -14.23
N HIS A 36 -1.64 12.09 -15.26
CA HIS A 36 -1.79 11.65 -16.66
C HIS A 36 -0.96 10.39 -16.96
N ALA A 37 0.27 10.34 -16.48
CA ALA A 37 1.15 9.18 -16.66
C ALA A 37 0.71 7.94 -15.87
N LEU A 38 0.10 8.12 -14.69
CA LEU A 38 -0.41 7.04 -13.85
C LEU A 38 -1.71 6.44 -14.37
N GLY A 39 -2.59 7.28 -14.88
CA GLY A 39 -3.99 6.95 -15.13
C GLY A 39 -4.82 6.92 -13.84
N ALA A 40 -6.15 6.91 -14.00
CA ALA A 40 -7.09 7.04 -12.88
C ALA A 40 -6.97 5.90 -11.86
N GLU A 41 -6.84 4.66 -12.32
CA GLU A 41 -6.79 3.47 -11.47
C GLU A 41 -5.56 3.46 -10.55
N LYS A 42 -4.37 3.68 -11.11
CA LYS A 42 -3.15 3.73 -10.32
C LYS A 42 -3.11 4.95 -9.40
N ALA A 43 -3.67 6.09 -9.82
CA ALA A 43 -3.80 7.26 -8.97
C ALA A 43 -4.71 6.97 -7.76
N ALA A 44 -5.82 6.25 -7.96
CA ALA A 44 -6.70 5.80 -6.89
C ALA A 44 -6.03 4.81 -5.93
N ALA A 45 -5.19 3.92 -6.45
CA ALA A 45 -4.48 2.90 -5.68
C ALA A 45 -3.33 3.46 -4.82
N LEU A 46 -2.81 4.64 -5.13
CA LEU A 46 -1.61 5.18 -4.47
C LEU A 46 -1.68 5.28 -2.95
N PRO A 47 -2.77 5.75 -2.31
CA PRO A 47 -2.82 5.82 -0.85
C PRO A 47 -2.71 4.45 -0.18
N GLY A 48 -3.52 3.47 -0.60
CA GLY A 48 -3.45 2.11 -0.09
C GLY A 48 -2.08 1.46 -0.35
N PHE A 49 -1.54 1.61 -1.54
CA PHE A 49 -0.19 1.16 -1.87
C PHE A 49 0.88 1.86 -1.03
N HIS A 50 0.74 3.16 -0.75
CA HIS A 50 1.68 3.90 0.07
C HIS A 50 1.67 3.41 1.52
N ALA A 51 0.49 3.19 2.09
CA ALA A 51 0.33 2.57 3.39
C ALA A 51 1.06 1.22 3.42
N PHE A 52 0.69 0.32 2.51
CA PHE A 52 1.17 -1.06 2.46
C PHE A 52 2.68 -1.21 2.18
N SER A 53 3.28 -0.32 1.41
CA SER A 53 4.72 -0.34 1.10
C SER A 53 5.60 0.31 2.17
N GLY A 54 5.02 0.70 3.29
CA GLY A 54 5.65 1.34 4.46
C GLY A 54 5.43 2.85 4.48
N ALA A 55 4.55 3.30 5.37
CA ALA A 55 4.38 4.69 5.79
C ALA A 55 4.93 4.87 7.21
N ASP A 56 4.80 6.08 7.78
CA ASP A 56 5.43 6.43 9.05
C ASP A 56 5.03 5.52 10.22
N VAL A 57 3.77 5.07 10.23
CA VAL A 57 3.18 4.24 11.30
C VAL A 57 2.90 2.80 10.86
N THR A 58 3.23 2.44 9.63
CA THR A 58 2.97 1.13 9.07
C THR A 58 4.25 0.35 8.83
N GLY A 59 4.14 -0.97 8.84
CA GLY A 59 5.27 -1.86 8.63
C GLY A 59 5.81 -1.79 7.19
N ARG A 60 6.96 -2.42 6.98
CA ARG A 60 7.55 -2.61 5.65
C ARG A 60 8.12 -4.01 5.51
N PHE A 61 8.16 -4.50 4.30
CA PHE A 61 8.73 -5.81 4.00
C PHE A 61 10.26 -5.78 4.08
N ALA A 62 10.85 -6.77 4.76
CA ALA A 62 12.29 -6.87 4.91
C ALA A 62 13.00 -6.94 3.55
N GLY A 63 13.93 -6.01 3.34
CA GLY A 63 14.69 -5.92 2.07
C GLY A 63 13.89 -5.44 0.85
N LYS A 64 12.62 -5.03 1.02
CA LYS A 64 11.75 -4.57 -0.06
C LYS A 64 11.36 -3.10 0.16
N GLY A 65 12.18 -2.18 -0.31
CA GLY A 65 11.87 -0.74 -0.24
C GLY A 65 10.77 -0.32 -1.25
N LYS A 66 10.22 0.90 -1.10
CA LYS A 66 9.14 1.45 -1.94
C LYS A 66 9.39 1.30 -3.45
N LEU A 67 10.62 1.50 -3.91
CA LEU A 67 10.95 1.36 -5.33
C LEU A 67 10.77 -0.09 -5.82
N ASN A 68 11.13 -1.08 -5.01
CA ASN A 68 10.92 -2.48 -5.35
C ASN A 68 9.43 -2.83 -5.36
N CYS A 69 8.66 -2.34 -4.37
CA CYS A 69 7.22 -2.49 -4.34
C CYS A 69 6.57 -1.84 -5.57
N TRP A 70 7.00 -0.63 -5.95
CA TRP A 70 6.50 0.05 -7.14
C TRP A 70 6.79 -0.72 -8.44
N LYS A 71 8.00 -1.24 -8.60
CA LYS A 71 8.36 -2.09 -9.74
C LYS A 71 7.52 -3.38 -9.80
N ALA A 72 7.20 -3.96 -8.64
CA ALA A 72 6.31 -5.11 -8.57
C ALA A 72 4.89 -4.71 -8.99
N LEU A 73 4.30 -3.66 -8.40
CA LEU A 73 2.96 -3.18 -8.74
C LEU A 73 2.81 -2.85 -10.23
N SER A 74 3.85 -2.29 -10.85
CA SER A 74 3.82 -1.92 -12.28
C SER A 74 3.71 -3.12 -13.23
N ARG A 75 3.92 -4.35 -12.72
CA ARG A 75 3.85 -5.61 -13.48
C ARG A 75 2.63 -6.45 -13.12
N CYS A 76 1.90 -6.05 -12.07
CA CYS A 76 0.73 -6.77 -11.60
C CYS A 76 -0.49 -6.51 -12.48
N SER A 77 -1.49 -7.38 -12.34
CA SER A 77 -2.79 -7.26 -13.01
C SER A 77 -3.59 -6.06 -12.48
N GLU A 78 -4.61 -5.68 -13.22
CA GLU A 78 -5.56 -4.64 -12.83
C GLU A 78 -6.28 -5.00 -11.51
N GLU A 79 -6.52 -6.27 -11.24
CA GLU A 79 -7.10 -6.75 -9.99
C GLU A 79 -6.28 -6.34 -8.76
N VAL A 80 -4.95 -6.45 -8.84
CA VAL A 80 -4.04 -6.02 -7.76
C VAL A 80 -4.09 -4.50 -7.59
N VAL A 81 -4.12 -3.75 -8.68
CA VAL A 81 -4.24 -2.28 -8.63
C VAL A 81 -5.57 -1.89 -7.99
N SER A 82 -6.67 -2.53 -8.40
CA SER A 82 -8.01 -2.30 -7.84
C SER A 82 -8.08 -2.68 -6.36
N ALA A 83 -7.39 -3.75 -5.93
CA ALA A 83 -7.32 -4.12 -4.53
C ALA A 83 -6.65 -3.03 -3.66
N PHE A 84 -5.54 -2.43 -4.14
CA PHE A 84 -4.94 -1.29 -3.46
C PHE A 84 -5.84 -0.05 -3.46
N ALA A 85 -6.62 0.18 -4.52
CA ALA A 85 -7.58 1.28 -4.58
C ALA A 85 -8.75 1.08 -3.61
N ALA A 86 -9.10 -0.16 -3.30
CA ALA A 86 -10.18 -0.51 -2.36
C ALA A 86 -9.78 -0.39 -0.88
N LEU A 87 -8.48 -0.40 -0.56
CA LEU A 87 -8.04 -0.23 0.83
C LEU A 87 -8.51 1.11 1.40
N GLY A 88 -9.19 1.05 2.55
CA GLY A 88 -9.69 2.21 3.28
C GLY A 88 -10.97 2.83 2.72
N THR A 89 -11.60 2.26 1.70
CA THR A 89 -12.83 2.79 1.10
C THR A 89 -14.11 2.25 1.75
N SER A 90 -14.00 1.20 2.55
CA SER A 90 -15.09 0.55 3.31
C SER A 90 -14.61 0.22 4.70
N GLU A 91 -15.50 -0.18 5.59
CA GLU A 91 -15.12 -0.64 6.93
C GLU A 91 -14.52 -2.05 6.89
N GLU A 92 -15.04 -2.92 6.05
CA GLU A 92 -14.55 -4.30 5.90
C GLU A 92 -13.70 -4.48 4.63
N ILE A 93 -12.72 -5.36 4.72
CA ILE A 93 -11.89 -5.77 3.57
C ILE A 93 -12.53 -7.00 2.94
N SER A 94 -12.75 -6.98 1.63
CA SER A 94 -13.25 -8.16 0.94
C SER A 94 -12.17 -9.24 0.81
N ALA A 95 -12.58 -10.51 0.85
CA ALA A 95 -11.69 -11.65 0.63
C ALA A 95 -10.93 -11.56 -0.71
N ASN A 96 -11.56 -11.00 -1.74
CA ASN A 96 -10.92 -10.78 -3.05
C ASN A 96 -9.79 -9.75 -2.94
N THR A 97 -9.98 -8.67 -2.19
CA THR A 97 -8.95 -7.66 -1.93
C THR A 97 -7.76 -8.27 -1.19
N GLU A 98 -8.00 -9.05 -0.14
CA GLU A 98 -6.95 -9.74 0.61
C GLU A 98 -6.16 -10.70 -0.29
N SER A 99 -6.84 -11.54 -1.07
CA SER A 99 -6.21 -12.50 -1.97
C SER A 99 -5.36 -11.81 -3.06
N ALA A 100 -5.84 -10.71 -3.61
CA ALA A 100 -5.10 -9.95 -4.62
C ALA A 100 -3.83 -9.30 -4.02
N ILE A 101 -3.90 -8.79 -2.78
CA ILE A 101 -2.75 -8.24 -2.08
C ILE A 101 -1.77 -9.35 -1.68
N GLU A 102 -2.25 -10.54 -1.29
CA GLU A 102 -1.39 -11.70 -1.03
C GLU A 102 -0.63 -12.12 -2.30
N ALA A 103 -1.31 -12.18 -3.44
CA ALA A 103 -0.68 -12.44 -4.74
C ALA A 103 0.37 -11.37 -5.10
N PHE A 104 0.10 -10.09 -4.81
CA PHE A 104 1.09 -9.02 -4.95
C PHE A 104 2.34 -9.28 -4.11
N VAL A 105 2.19 -9.71 -2.86
CA VAL A 105 3.34 -10.04 -2.00
C VAL A 105 4.14 -11.20 -2.59
N CYS A 106 3.49 -12.22 -3.13
CA CYS A 106 4.18 -13.29 -3.82
C CYS A 106 5.02 -12.77 -4.99
N GLN A 107 4.46 -11.90 -5.84
CA GLN A 107 5.19 -11.26 -6.95
C GLN A 107 6.33 -10.33 -6.49
N LEU A 108 6.18 -9.70 -5.33
CA LEU A 108 7.21 -8.86 -4.73
C LEU A 108 8.45 -9.67 -4.32
N TYR A 109 8.24 -10.87 -3.80
CA TYR A 109 9.33 -11.74 -3.35
C TYR A 109 9.92 -12.58 -4.48
N GLU A 110 9.11 -13.08 -5.39
CA GLU A 110 9.53 -13.86 -6.56
C GLU A 110 8.82 -13.37 -7.83
N SER A 111 9.50 -12.52 -8.58
CA SER A 111 8.95 -11.93 -9.82
C SER A 111 8.62 -13.00 -10.84
N GLY A 112 7.38 -12.98 -11.37
CA GLY A 112 6.91 -13.94 -12.35
C GLY A 112 6.46 -15.29 -11.75
N THR A 113 6.38 -15.39 -10.42
CA THR A 113 5.82 -16.60 -9.78
C THR A 113 4.34 -16.78 -10.12
N THR A 114 3.92 -18.02 -10.24
CA THR A 114 2.50 -18.43 -10.34
C THR A 114 1.90 -18.76 -8.97
N VAL A 115 2.73 -18.77 -7.91
CA VAL A 115 2.28 -18.99 -6.53
C VAL A 115 1.58 -17.73 -6.04
N VAL A 116 0.36 -17.89 -5.54
CA VAL A 116 -0.48 -16.78 -5.02
C VAL A 116 -0.65 -16.84 -3.50
N ASP A 117 -0.27 -17.92 -2.87
CA ASP A 117 -0.28 -18.15 -1.43
C ASP A 117 1.08 -17.83 -0.83
N VAL A 118 1.11 -16.92 0.14
CA VAL A 118 2.37 -16.48 0.76
C VAL A 118 3.02 -17.56 1.62
N GLY A 119 2.23 -18.47 2.19
CA GLY A 119 2.74 -19.60 2.98
C GLY A 119 3.46 -20.61 2.10
N ASP A 120 2.86 -20.94 0.95
CA ASP A 120 3.46 -21.84 -0.04
C ASP A 120 4.74 -21.25 -0.64
N LEU A 121 4.70 -19.95 -0.96
CA LEU A 121 5.90 -19.27 -1.44
C LEU A 121 7.00 -19.24 -0.39
N ARG A 122 6.64 -18.92 0.86
CA ARG A 122 7.58 -18.92 1.98
C ARG A 122 8.24 -20.29 2.15
N TRP A 123 7.47 -21.38 2.10
CA TRP A 123 7.96 -22.74 2.17
C TRP A 123 8.90 -23.09 1.01
N LYS A 124 8.50 -22.76 -0.21
CA LYS A 124 9.31 -22.95 -1.43
C LYS A 124 10.68 -22.24 -1.30
N LEU A 125 10.69 -20.96 -0.91
CA LEU A 125 11.91 -20.17 -0.78
C LEU A 125 12.80 -20.67 0.37
N PHE A 126 12.21 -21.13 1.46
CA PHE A 126 12.92 -21.72 2.59
C PHE A 126 13.61 -23.03 2.22
N THR A 127 12.86 -23.97 1.62
CA THR A 127 13.36 -25.30 1.26
C THR A 127 14.45 -25.25 0.18
N ASN A 128 14.32 -24.30 -0.75
CA ASN A 128 15.32 -24.10 -1.80
C ASN A 128 16.55 -23.30 -1.32
N LYS A 129 16.61 -22.91 -0.04
CA LYS A 129 17.68 -22.09 0.55
C LYS A 129 17.98 -20.79 -0.24
N GLN A 130 16.97 -20.25 -0.90
CA GLN A 130 17.11 -19.06 -1.75
C GLN A 130 17.23 -17.77 -0.94
N LEU A 131 16.69 -17.76 0.27
CA LEU A 131 16.71 -16.60 1.16
C LEU A 131 17.04 -17.00 2.60
N GLU A 132 17.73 -16.09 3.28
CA GLU A 132 17.88 -16.15 4.73
C GLU A 132 16.51 -16.03 5.42
N THR A 133 16.31 -16.68 6.54
CA THR A 133 15.04 -16.71 7.28
C THR A 133 14.44 -15.32 7.51
N GLN A 134 15.28 -14.33 7.77
CA GLN A 134 14.88 -12.94 8.02
C GLN A 134 14.39 -12.20 6.75
N LYS A 135 14.70 -12.73 5.58
CA LYS A 135 14.34 -12.15 4.28
C LYS A 135 13.19 -12.90 3.59
N LEU A 136 12.65 -13.92 4.23
CA LEU A 136 11.49 -14.66 3.72
C LEU A 136 10.22 -13.79 3.72
N PRO A 137 9.23 -14.10 2.88
CA PRO A 137 7.91 -13.49 2.96
C PRO A 137 7.33 -13.60 4.38
N PRO A 138 6.42 -12.72 4.79
CA PRO A 138 5.71 -12.85 6.06
C PRO A 138 4.94 -14.18 6.12
N THR A 139 4.55 -14.62 7.31
CA THR A 139 3.55 -15.67 7.43
C THR A 139 2.19 -15.13 6.99
N ARG A 140 1.24 -16.01 6.62
CA ARG A 140 -0.12 -15.57 6.24
C ARG A 140 -0.79 -14.76 7.37
N ALA A 141 -0.68 -15.20 8.63
CA ALA A 141 -1.23 -14.47 9.76
C ALA A 141 -0.62 -13.06 9.89
N ALA A 142 0.70 -12.93 9.77
CA ALA A 142 1.37 -11.64 9.84
C ALA A 142 1.01 -10.73 8.65
N LEU A 143 0.79 -11.30 7.47
CA LEU A 143 0.33 -10.55 6.31
C LEU A 143 -1.10 -10.05 6.48
N HIS A 144 -2.00 -10.90 6.99
CA HIS A 144 -3.39 -10.52 7.27
C HIS A 144 -3.45 -9.33 8.25
N GLU A 145 -2.73 -9.40 9.35
CA GLU A 145 -2.60 -8.30 10.31
C GLU A 145 -2.00 -7.02 9.68
N ALA A 146 -1.04 -7.18 8.78
CA ALA A 146 -0.49 -6.03 8.04
C ALA A 146 -1.55 -5.41 7.14
N ILE A 147 -2.27 -6.19 6.33
CA ILE A 147 -3.32 -5.69 5.43
C ILE A 147 -4.39 -4.93 6.23
N ALA A 148 -4.80 -5.46 7.39
CA ALA A 148 -5.78 -4.80 8.26
C ALA A 148 -5.27 -3.44 8.74
N ARG A 149 -4.02 -3.34 9.22
CA ARG A 149 -3.43 -2.05 9.65
C ARG A 149 -3.34 -1.03 8.53
N GLU A 150 -2.93 -1.47 7.36
CA GLU A 150 -2.79 -0.59 6.19
C GLU A 150 -4.14 -0.11 5.65
N HIS A 151 -5.14 -0.96 5.73
CA HIS A 151 -6.53 -0.62 5.43
C HIS A 151 -7.04 0.48 6.38
N PHE A 152 -6.86 0.30 7.68
CA PHE A 152 -7.22 1.31 8.67
C PHE A 152 -6.47 2.63 8.43
N GLN A 153 -5.17 2.57 8.15
CA GLN A 153 -4.39 3.76 7.84
C GLN A 153 -4.90 4.50 6.60
N ALA A 154 -5.31 3.75 5.57
CA ALA A 154 -5.93 4.35 4.39
C ALA A 154 -7.29 4.99 4.71
N MET A 155 -8.12 4.38 5.58
CA MET A 155 -9.37 4.99 6.07
C MET A 155 -9.12 6.32 6.78
N VAL A 156 -8.11 6.37 7.66
CA VAL A 156 -7.71 7.62 8.32
C VAL A 156 -7.36 8.70 7.30
N TRP A 157 -6.57 8.35 6.29
CA TRP A 157 -6.17 9.32 5.27
C TRP A 157 -7.31 9.78 4.37
N TYR A 158 -8.32 8.93 4.13
CA TYR A 158 -9.45 9.33 3.30
C TYR A 158 -10.41 10.29 3.98
N GLN A 159 -10.26 10.45 5.28
CA GLN A 159 -11.02 11.43 6.07
C GLN A 159 -10.24 12.75 6.30
N ASP A 160 -9.20 13.01 5.53
CA ASP A 160 -8.30 14.17 5.66
C ASP A 160 -9.02 15.54 5.53
N ASN A 161 -10.20 15.58 4.89
CA ASN A 161 -11.05 16.78 4.76
C ASN A 161 -12.18 16.82 5.82
N THR A 162 -12.26 15.86 6.73
CA THR A 162 -13.30 15.78 7.74
C THR A 162 -12.76 16.27 9.08
N PRO A 163 -13.26 17.40 9.63
CA PRO A 163 -12.76 17.96 10.88
C PRO A 163 -12.87 17.02 12.08
N HIS A 164 -13.91 16.19 12.10
CA HIS A 164 -14.20 15.19 13.14
C HIS A 164 -14.45 13.82 12.47
N PRO A 165 -13.40 13.12 12.06
CA PRO A 165 -13.56 11.85 11.37
C PRO A 165 -14.19 10.79 12.27
N GLN A 166 -15.17 10.07 11.74
CA GLN A 166 -15.77 8.91 12.40
C GLN A 166 -15.05 7.67 11.92
N LEU A 167 -14.22 7.11 12.79
CA LEU A 167 -13.42 5.92 12.49
C LEU A 167 -13.81 4.81 13.48
N PRO A 168 -13.83 3.55 13.05
CA PRO A 168 -13.98 2.42 13.96
C PRO A 168 -12.76 2.32 14.90
N PRO A 169 -12.85 1.55 16.01
CA PRO A 169 -11.71 1.31 16.89
C PRO A 169 -10.56 0.62 16.15
N ALA A 170 -9.34 1.12 16.30
CA ALA A 170 -8.15 0.55 15.65
C ALA A 170 -7.87 -0.90 16.06
N THR A 171 -8.34 -1.34 17.25
CA THR A 171 -8.18 -2.71 17.76
C THR A 171 -8.78 -3.78 16.85
N GLY A 172 -9.79 -3.44 16.05
CA GLY A 172 -10.35 -4.34 15.04
C GLY A 172 -9.48 -4.52 13.78
N TYR A 173 -8.40 -3.74 13.66
CA TYR A 173 -7.55 -3.66 12.46
C TYR A 173 -6.09 -4.00 12.74
N GLY A 174 -5.84 -5.04 13.54
CA GLY A 174 -4.48 -5.51 13.81
C GLY A 174 -3.68 -4.64 14.79
N TRP A 175 -4.30 -3.66 15.43
CA TRP A 175 -3.74 -2.91 16.54
C TRP A 175 -4.19 -3.54 17.88
N LYS A 176 -3.36 -3.46 18.89
CA LYS A 176 -3.69 -3.91 20.24
C LYS A 176 -3.58 -2.73 21.20
N GLU A 177 -4.48 -2.68 22.17
CA GLU A 177 -4.31 -1.77 23.30
C GLU A 177 -3.16 -2.27 24.17
N GLU A 178 -2.24 -1.38 24.54
CA GLU A 178 -1.27 -1.67 25.59
C GLU A 178 -2.06 -1.76 26.91
N GLN A 179 -1.99 -2.92 27.56
CA GLN A 179 -2.49 -3.05 28.93
C GLN A 179 -1.38 -2.56 29.86
N ASP A 180 -1.65 -1.43 30.54
CA ASP A 180 -0.81 -0.90 31.61
C ASP A 180 -0.66 -1.90 32.79
#